data_bc9892ee416e2fe2572f28fffb2a37b7
#
_entry.id   bc9892ee416e2fe2572f28fffb2a37b7
#
_cell.length_a   1.000
_cell.length_b   1.000
_cell.length_c   1.000
_cell.angle_alpha   90.00
_cell.angle_beta   90.00
_cell.angle_gamma   90.00
#
_symmetry.space_group_name_H-M   'P 1'
#
loop_
_entity.id
_entity.type
_entity.pdbx_description
1 polymer ?
#
loop_
_entity_poly.entity_id
_entity_poly.type
_entity_poly.pdbx_seq_one_letter_code
_entity_poly.pdbx_strand_id
1 'polypeptide(L)'
;NIYFCTKVFHAGKFVCSTEIPIYFLETSTIYPMKDFSTGAKCIASLVAMSAVLWFGGSIVRYAIAFDVFLPGTLTVKPFLTPGEVNATVRFFAITGFYTAVCYAVTWVFSIILMVQLRGRLKVNGWLFMSFVLFYLASPIELYQLWYDVRLIELTQRIDYRTLMATNDMWLIFAERFSPKLSGIGFISILAHFTVLLYIIWQPLKKNT
;
A
#
# COMPACT_ATOMS: atom_id res chain seq x y z
N ASN A 1 10.10 -31.87 -17.32
CA ASN A 1 10.89 -32.69 -16.39
C ASN A 1 12.35 -32.28 -16.51
N ILE A 2 12.80 -31.40 -15.61
CA ILE A 2 14.19 -30.98 -15.52
C ILE A 2 14.78 -31.78 -14.34
N TYR A 3 15.65 -32.76 -14.65
CA TYR A 3 16.36 -33.52 -13.63
C TYR A 3 17.64 -32.79 -13.27
N PHE A 4 17.77 -32.31 -12.03
CA PHE A 4 19.03 -31.86 -11.46
C PHE A 4 19.68 -33.03 -10.69
N CYS A 5 20.81 -33.53 -11.18
CA CYS A 5 21.59 -34.53 -10.49
C CYS A 5 22.67 -33.82 -9.64
N THR A 6 22.49 -33.77 -8.32
CA THR A 6 23.54 -33.33 -7.39
C THR A 6 24.37 -34.55 -6.94
N LYS A 7 25.66 -34.55 -7.29
CA LYS A 7 26.64 -35.57 -6.82
C LYS A 7 27.01 -35.27 -5.38
N VAL A 8 26.61 -36.11 -4.44
CA VAL A 8 27.09 -36.07 -3.05
C VAL A 8 28.11 -37.20 -2.85
N PHE A 9 29.30 -36.86 -2.33
CA PHE A 9 30.38 -37.80 -2.05
C PHE A 9 30.23 -38.28 -0.61
N HIS A 10 29.93 -39.56 -0.41
CA HIS A 10 29.92 -40.16 0.93
C HIS A 10 30.61 -41.54 0.87
N ALA A 11 31.61 -41.74 1.74
CA ALA A 11 32.32 -43.00 1.96
C ALA A 11 32.86 -43.70 0.68
N GLY A 12 33.43 -42.95 -0.28
CA GLY A 12 34.16 -43.56 -1.42
C GLY A 12 33.28 -44.18 -2.52
N LYS A 13 31.97 -44.01 -2.49
CA LYS A 13 31.04 -44.45 -3.54
C LYS A 13 30.13 -43.33 -3.98
N PHE A 14 29.96 -43.20 -5.29
CA PHE A 14 28.95 -42.31 -5.87
C PHE A 14 27.57 -42.96 -5.77
N VAL A 15 26.69 -42.44 -4.95
CA VAL A 15 25.31 -42.85 -4.90
C VAL A 15 24.48 -41.71 -5.51
N CYS A 16 23.81 -41.99 -6.60
CA CYS A 16 22.82 -41.08 -7.18
C CYS A 16 21.51 -41.29 -6.40
N SER A 17 21.26 -40.38 -5.43
CA SER A 17 19.97 -40.37 -4.72
C SER A 17 18.94 -39.65 -5.57
N THR A 18 18.00 -40.37 -6.12
CA THR A 18 16.91 -39.86 -6.97
C THR A 18 15.72 -39.35 -6.17
N GLU A 19 15.83 -39.28 -4.86
CA GLU A 19 14.76 -38.78 -4.00
C GLU A 19 15.23 -37.56 -3.18
N ILE A 20 15.26 -36.40 -3.81
CA ILE A 20 15.03 -35.17 -3.05
C ILE A 20 13.52 -35.10 -2.90
N PRO A 21 12.96 -35.29 -1.69
CA PRO A 21 11.56 -35.05 -1.49
C PRO A 21 11.34 -33.57 -1.78
N ILE A 22 10.65 -33.27 -2.88
CA ILE A 22 10.13 -31.94 -3.22
C ILE A 22 9.02 -31.61 -2.21
N TYR A 23 9.34 -31.56 -0.92
CA TYR A 23 8.44 -31.05 0.13
C TYR A 23 8.32 -29.52 0.07
N PHE A 24 9.06 -28.87 -0.81
CA PHE A 24 9.02 -27.40 -0.94
C PHE A 24 7.96 -26.91 -1.93
N LEU A 25 7.24 -27.82 -2.60
CA LEU A 25 6.13 -27.49 -3.51
C LEU A 25 4.84 -28.20 -3.14
N GLU A 26 4.74 -28.62 -1.87
CA GLU A 26 3.43 -29.03 -1.37
C GLU A 26 2.62 -27.74 -1.20
N THR A 27 2.02 -27.39 -2.34
CA THR A 27 0.78 -26.65 -2.48
C THR A 27 0.37 -25.98 -1.16
N SER A 28 0.84 -24.74 -0.95
CA SER A 28 -0.04 -23.80 -0.30
C SER A 28 -1.39 -23.96 -1.00
N THR A 29 -2.28 -24.70 -0.38
CA THR A 29 -3.67 -24.81 -0.83
C THR A 29 -4.18 -23.38 -0.70
N ILE A 30 -3.93 -22.60 -1.76
CA ILE A 30 -4.67 -21.40 -2.07
C ILE A 30 -6.09 -21.91 -1.96
N TYR A 31 -6.80 -21.54 -0.90
CA TYR A 31 -8.23 -21.84 -0.81
C TYR A 31 -8.79 -21.42 -2.14
N PRO A 32 -9.32 -22.36 -2.95
CA PRO A 32 -9.73 -22.00 -4.27
C PRO A 32 -10.78 -20.91 -4.07
N MET A 33 -10.56 -19.74 -4.67
CA MET A 33 -11.59 -18.70 -4.76
C MET A 33 -12.88 -19.25 -5.41
N LYS A 34 -12.87 -20.54 -5.71
CA LYS A 34 -13.94 -21.33 -6.27
C LYS A 34 -15.23 -21.27 -5.41
N ASP A 35 -15.09 -21.21 -4.09
CA ASP A 35 -16.22 -21.18 -3.15
C ASP A 35 -16.78 -19.78 -2.87
N PHE A 36 -16.20 -18.74 -3.45
CA PHE A 36 -16.74 -17.40 -3.34
C PHE A 36 -17.85 -17.20 -4.38
N SER A 37 -18.95 -16.55 -3.97
CA SER A 37 -19.96 -16.09 -4.92
C SER A 37 -19.31 -15.17 -5.98
N THR A 38 -19.86 -15.15 -7.18
CA THR A 38 -19.35 -14.27 -8.26
C THR A 38 -19.31 -12.81 -7.81
N GLY A 39 -20.32 -12.36 -7.05
CA GLY A 39 -20.35 -11.01 -6.49
C GLY A 39 -19.20 -10.74 -5.53
N ALA A 40 -18.87 -11.68 -4.63
CA ALA A 40 -17.75 -11.53 -3.71
C ALA A 40 -16.40 -11.47 -4.45
N LYS A 41 -16.25 -12.23 -5.54
CA LYS A 41 -15.06 -12.18 -6.40
C LYS A 41 -14.91 -10.82 -7.08
N CYS A 42 -15.99 -10.28 -7.65
CA CYS A 42 -15.98 -8.95 -8.26
C CYS A 42 -15.61 -7.85 -7.26
N ILE A 43 -16.19 -7.88 -6.05
CA ILE A 43 -15.88 -6.91 -5.00
C ILE A 43 -14.43 -7.06 -4.54
N ALA A 44 -13.95 -8.28 -4.31
CA ALA A 44 -12.56 -8.53 -3.93
C ALA A 44 -11.58 -8.04 -4.99
N SER A 45 -11.88 -8.25 -6.29
CA SER A 45 -11.07 -7.74 -7.40
C SER A 45 -11.05 -6.21 -7.43
N LEU A 46 -12.19 -5.56 -7.23
CA LEU A 46 -12.29 -4.10 -7.17
C LEU A 46 -11.48 -3.54 -5.99
N VAL A 47 -11.59 -4.14 -4.80
CA VAL A 47 -10.80 -3.78 -3.62
C VAL A 47 -9.31 -3.96 -3.90
N ALA A 48 -8.90 -5.08 -4.49
CA ALA A 48 -7.50 -5.34 -4.79
C ALA A 48 -6.93 -4.33 -5.80
N MET A 49 -7.65 -4.06 -6.90
CA MET A 49 -7.21 -3.10 -7.92
C MET A 49 -7.10 -1.69 -7.35
N SER A 50 -8.13 -1.22 -6.65
CA SER A 50 -8.12 0.12 -6.05
C SER A 50 -7.06 0.25 -4.94
N ALA A 51 -6.83 -0.80 -4.15
CA ALA A 51 -5.77 -0.82 -3.13
C ALA A 51 -4.37 -0.74 -3.75
N VAL A 52 -4.10 -1.46 -4.84
CA VAL A 52 -2.81 -1.39 -5.55
C VAL A 52 -2.58 0.00 -6.13
N LEU A 53 -3.59 0.61 -6.76
CA LEU A 53 -3.48 1.95 -7.33
C LEU A 53 -3.28 3.01 -6.23
N TRP A 54 -4.02 2.92 -5.12
CA TRP A 54 -3.86 3.83 -3.99
C TRP A 54 -2.48 3.70 -3.35
N PHE A 55 -2.09 2.47 -3.00
CA PHE A 55 -0.86 2.22 -2.25
C PHE A 55 0.39 2.52 -3.10
N GLY A 56 0.44 2.02 -4.35
CA GLY A 56 1.52 2.32 -5.29
C GLY A 56 1.59 3.81 -5.62
N GLY A 57 0.44 4.45 -5.87
CA GLY A 57 0.35 5.88 -6.08
C GLY A 57 0.84 6.70 -4.88
N SER A 58 0.53 6.28 -3.66
CA SER A 58 1.01 6.92 -2.44
C SER A 58 2.53 6.85 -2.30
N ILE A 59 3.16 5.71 -2.60
CA ILE A 59 4.62 5.55 -2.60
C ILE A 59 5.27 6.51 -3.61
N VAL A 60 4.74 6.59 -4.84
CA VAL A 60 5.24 7.50 -5.86
C VAL A 60 5.10 8.97 -5.41
N ARG A 61 3.98 9.33 -4.80
CA ARG A 61 3.75 10.67 -4.24
C ARG A 61 4.77 11.02 -3.15
N TYR A 62 5.08 10.10 -2.25
CA TYR A 62 6.13 10.32 -1.25
C TYR A 62 7.49 10.54 -1.93
N ALA A 63 7.83 9.76 -2.96
CA ALA A 63 9.07 9.95 -3.70
C ALA A 63 9.16 11.35 -4.33
N ILE A 64 8.07 11.82 -4.96
CA ILE A 64 7.97 13.16 -5.54
C ILE A 64 8.12 14.24 -4.44
N ALA A 65 7.44 14.06 -3.30
CA ALA A 65 7.49 15.03 -2.22
C ALA A 65 8.89 15.12 -1.60
N PHE A 66 9.54 13.99 -1.35
CA PHE A 66 10.89 13.99 -0.77
C PHE A 66 11.97 14.47 -1.73
N ASP A 67 11.71 14.51 -3.04
CA ASP A 67 12.64 15.12 -3.99
C ASP A 67 12.81 16.64 -3.80
N VAL A 68 11.86 17.32 -3.18
CA VAL A 68 11.97 18.77 -2.85
C VAL A 68 12.96 19.03 -1.72
N PHE A 69 13.14 18.06 -0.82
CA PHE A 69 13.92 18.23 0.40
C PHE A 69 15.37 17.73 0.27
N LEU A 70 16.25 18.31 1.07
CA LEU A 70 17.57 17.71 1.29
C LEU A 70 17.43 16.38 2.02
N PRO A 71 18.20 15.33 1.64
CA PRO A 71 18.14 14.03 2.26
C PRO A 71 18.24 14.09 3.79
N GLY A 72 17.29 13.45 4.48
CA GLY A 72 17.24 13.39 5.94
C GLY A 72 16.76 14.68 6.63
N THR A 73 16.33 15.69 5.88
CA THR A 73 15.82 16.97 6.43
C THR A 73 14.51 17.39 5.79
N LEU A 74 13.85 18.41 6.34
CA LEU A 74 12.72 19.09 5.70
C LEU A 74 13.13 20.46 5.13
N THR A 75 14.42 20.66 4.90
CA THR A 75 14.95 21.87 4.27
C THR A 75 14.84 21.72 2.76
N VAL A 76 14.25 22.72 2.10
CA VAL A 76 14.17 22.74 0.63
C VAL A 76 15.57 22.78 0.03
N LYS A 77 15.81 22.06 -1.03
CA LYS A 77 17.05 22.07 -1.78
C LYS A 77 17.36 23.52 -2.25
N PRO A 78 18.55 24.07 -1.98
CA PRO A 78 18.84 25.50 -2.22
C PRO A 78 18.90 25.90 -3.70
N PHE A 79 19.00 24.93 -4.60
CA PHE A 79 19.03 25.16 -6.05
C PHE A 79 17.63 25.16 -6.69
N LEU A 80 16.57 24.81 -5.94
CA LEU A 80 15.20 24.87 -6.44
C LEU A 80 14.64 26.28 -6.34
N THR A 81 14.09 26.75 -7.45
CA THR A 81 13.34 28.01 -7.47
C THR A 81 11.97 27.85 -6.81
N PRO A 82 11.37 28.91 -6.25
CA PRO A 82 10.02 28.85 -5.70
C PRO A 82 8.97 28.30 -6.70
N GLY A 83 9.14 28.59 -7.99
CA GLY A 83 8.26 28.08 -9.04
C GLY A 83 8.36 26.56 -9.22
N GLU A 84 9.55 25.99 -9.15
CA GLU A 84 9.77 24.55 -9.23
C GLU A 84 9.18 23.83 -8.03
N VAL A 85 9.37 24.39 -6.82
CA VAL A 85 8.76 23.85 -5.60
C VAL A 85 7.23 23.85 -5.71
N ASN A 86 6.63 24.99 -6.09
CA ASN A 86 5.18 25.08 -6.25
C ASN A 86 4.64 24.15 -7.36
N ALA A 87 5.38 23.96 -8.46
CA ALA A 87 5.02 23.01 -9.50
C ALA A 87 5.02 21.57 -8.96
N THR A 88 6.02 21.19 -8.19
CA THR A 88 6.10 19.86 -7.55
C THR A 88 4.96 19.65 -6.56
N VAL A 89 4.67 20.63 -5.71
CA VAL A 89 3.54 20.55 -4.76
C VAL A 89 2.20 20.42 -5.50
N ARG A 90 2.06 21.12 -6.64
CA ARG A 90 0.87 20.99 -7.48
C ARG A 90 0.74 19.58 -8.08
N PHE A 91 1.81 18.99 -8.59
CA PHE A 91 1.79 17.59 -9.06
C PHE A 91 1.42 16.63 -7.92
N PHE A 92 1.98 16.84 -6.75
CA PHE A 92 1.63 16.08 -5.56
C PHE A 92 0.14 16.20 -5.22
N ALA A 93 -0.45 17.38 -5.32
CA ALA A 93 -1.88 17.61 -5.08
C ALA A 93 -2.77 16.91 -6.13
N ILE A 94 -2.44 17.04 -7.42
CA ILE A 94 -3.21 16.41 -8.51
C ILE A 94 -3.17 14.88 -8.38
N THR A 95 -2.00 14.30 -8.16
CA THR A 95 -1.88 12.84 -7.94
C THR A 95 -2.58 12.41 -6.66
N GLY A 96 -2.67 13.31 -5.66
CA GLY A 96 -3.43 13.13 -4.44
C GLY A 96 -4.92 12.87 -4.68
N PHE A 97 -5.52 13.53 -5.66
CA PHE A 97 -6.92 13.29 -6.00
C PHE A 97 -7.17 11.83 -6.41
N TYR A 98 -6.36 11.30 -7.32
CA TYR A 98 -6.51 9.91 -7.77
C TYR A 98 -6.29 8.89 -6.65
N THR A 99 -5.27 9.09 -5.83
CA THR A 99 -5.02 8.21 -4.69
C THR A 99 -6.13 8.29 -3.65
N ALA A 100 -6.71 9.48 -3.42
CA ALA A 100 -7.84 9.70 -2.53
C ALA A 100 -9.09 8.94 -2.97
N VAL A 101 -9.42 9.02 -4.27
CA VAL A 101 -10.57 8.29 -4.84
C VAL A 101 -10.35 6.79 -4.73
N CYS A 102 -9.16 6.30 -5.09
CA CYS A 102 -8.83 4.87 -4.97
C CYS A 102 -8.89 4.38 -3.52
N TYR A 103 -8.44 5.18 -2.55
CA TYR A 103 -8.56 4.86 -1.12
C TYR A 103 -10.03 4.79 -0.67
N ALA A 104 -10.84 5.78 -1.05
CA ALA A 104 -12.26 5.79 -0.71
C ALA A 104 -12.99 4.55 -1.27
N VAL A 105 -12.70 4.17 -2.51
CA VAL A 105 -13.22 2.93 -3.12
C VAL A 105 -12.76 1.72 -2.32
N THR A 106 -11.47 1.60 -2.02
CA THR A 106 -10.92 0.50 -1.22
C THR A 106 -11.61 0.41 0.13
N TRP A 107 -11.77 1.53 0.82
CA TRP A 107 -12.36 1.61 2.15
C TRP A 107 -13.82 1.18 2.16
N VAL A 108 -14.65 1.72 1.25
CA VAL A 108 -16.07 1.40 1.16
C VAL A 108 -16.29 -0.08 0.77
N PHE A 109 -15.62 -0.53 -0.30
CA PHE A 109 -15.82 -1.89 -0.79
C PHE A 109 -15.19 -2.95 0.11
N SER A 110 -14.17 -2.61 0.90
CA SER A 110 -13.65 -3.52 1.93
C SER A 110 -14.67 -3.76 3.05
N ILE A 111 -15.50 -2.77 3.43
CA ILE A 111 -16.60 -2.97 4.38
C ILE A 111 -17.62 -3.97 3.80
N ILE A 112 -18.02 -3.78 2.55
CA ILE A 112 -18.97 -4.68 1.88
C ILE A 112 -18.38 -6.09 1.82
N LEU A 113 -17.11 -6.22 1.47
CA LEU A 113 -16.40 -7.50 1.44
C LEU A 113 -16.35 -8.15 2.83
N MET A 114 -16.05 -7.38 3.87
CA MET A 114 -16.01 -7.85 5.26
C MET A 114 -17.39 -8.40 5.70
N VAL A 115 -18.47 -7.71 5.37
CA VAL A 115 -19.84 -8.16 5.67
C VAL A 115 -20.17 -9.46 4.94
N GLN A 116 -19.80 -9.58 3.66
CA GLN A 116 -20.02 -10.81 2.87
C GLN A 116 -19.21 -11.98 3.41
N LEU A 117 -18.00 -11.73 3.93
CA LEU A 117 -17.09 -12.74 4.44
C LEU A 117 -17.22 -13.01 5.94
N ARG A 118 -18.21 -12.41 6.63
CA ARG A 118 -18.34 -12.51 8.10
C ARG A 118 -18.29 -13.93 8.66
N GLY A 119 -18.87 -14.89 7.95
CA GLY A 119 -18.83 -16.31 8.35
C GLY A 119 -17.42 -16.91 8.28
N ARG A 120 -16.61 -16.47 7.33
CA ARG A 120 -15.23 -16.93 7.13
C ARG A 120 -14.22 -16.25 8.03
N LEU A 121 -14.52 -15.03 8.50
CA LEU A 121 -13.66 -14.30 9.45
C LEU A 121 -13.47 -15.06 10.76
N LYS A 122 -14.51 -15.78 11.22
CA LYS A 122 -14.46 -16.58 12.45
C LYS A 122 -13.52 -17.81 12.32
N VAL A 123 -13.35 -18.30 11.12
CA VAL A 123 -12.54 -19.51 10.83
C VAL A 123 -11.12 -19.13 10.41
N ASN A 124 -10.96 -18.02 9.69
CA ASN A 124 -9.68 -17.58 9.12
C ASN A 124 -9.14 -16.37 9.88
N GLY A 125 -8.32 -16.61 10.90
CA GLY A 125 -7.73 -15.56 11.74
C GLY A 125 -6.88 -14.56 10.94
N TRP A 126 -6.18 -15.00 9.88
CA TRP A 126 -5.39 -14.12 9.01
C TRP A 126 -6.26 -13.07 8.31
N LEU A 127 -7.45 -13.48 7.83
CA LEU A 127 -8.38 -12.58 7.14
C LEU A 127 -8.95 -11.55 8.13
N PHE A 128 -9.33 -11.99 9.33
CA PHE A 128 -9.78 -11.11 10.40
C PHE A 128 -8.71 -10.08 10.77
N MET A 129 -7.47 -10.51 10.99
CA MET A 129 -6.35 -9.61 11.33
C MET A 129 -6.02 -8.63 10.21
N SER A 130 -6.14 -9.04 8.95
CA SER A 130 -5.96 -8.13 7.81
C SER A 130 -6.97 -6.98 7.84
N PHE A 131 -8.24 -7.24 8.11
CA PHE A 131 -9.25 -6.18 8.26
C PHE A 131 -8.99 -5.31 9.49
N VAL A 132 -8.66 -5.91 10.63
CA VAL A 132 -8.36 -5.15 11.86
C VAL A 132 -7.20 -4.19 11.62
N LEU A 133 -6.09 -4.64 11.06
CA LEU A 133 -4.92 -3.79 10.78
C LEU A 133 -5.26 -2.68 9.77
N PHE A 134 -6.00 -3.00 8.71
CA PHE A 134 -6.41 -2.02 7.73
C PHE A 134 -7.25 -0.91 8.36
N TYR A 135 -8.29 -1.25 9.14
CA TYR A 135 -9.14 -0.24 9.78
C TYR A 135 -8.47 0.48 10.94
N LEU A 136 -7.51 -0.15 11.62
CA LEU A 136 -6.71 0.51 12.66
C LEU A 136 -5.78 1.58 12.06
N ALA A 137 -5.25 1.35 10.86
CA ALA A 137 -4.43 2.33 10.14
C ALA A 137 -5.26 3.42 9.43
N SER A 138 -6.54 3.14 9.12
CA SER A 138 -7.41 4.05 8.38
C SER A 138 -7.56 5.46 8.95
N PRO A 139 -7.65 5.69 10.27
CA PRO A 139 -7.73 7.06 10.81
C PRO A 139 -6.52 7.92 10.44
N ILE A 140 -5.35 7.32 10.34
CA ILE A 140 -4.11 8.02 9.96
C ILE A 140 -4.21 8.46 8.48
N GLU A 141 -4.64 7.55 7.61
CA GLU A 141 -4.83 7.85 6.18
C GLU A 141 -5.90 8.91 5.96
N LEU A 142 -7.04 8.83 6.68
CA LEU A 142 -8.10 9.83 6.59
C LEU A 142 -7.62 11.21 7.03
N TYR A 143 -6.77 11.27 8.06
CA TYR A 143 -6.18 12.53 8.51
C TYR A 143 -5.21 13.11 7.46
N GLN A 144 -4.38 12.28 6.83
CA GLN A 144 -3.51 12.73 5.73
C GLN A 144 -4.33 13.17 4.51
N LEU A 145 -5.41 12.45 4.20
CA LEU A 145 -6.32 12.78 3.13
C LEU A 145 -6.96 14.15 3.30
N TRP A 146 -7.23 14.58 4.53
CA TRP A 146 -7.75 15.91 4.80
C TRP A 146 -6.79 17.02 4.32
N TYR A 147 -5.48 16.87 4.51
CA TYR A 147 -4.48 17.80 3.94
C TYR A 147 -4.47 17.73 2.41
N ASP A 148 -4.56 16.55 1.85
CA ASP A 148 -4.60 16.36 0.40
C ASP A 148 -5.82 17.07 -0.21
N VAL A 149 -6.99 16.95 0.40
CA VAL A 149 -8.21 17.65 -0.05
C VAL A 149 -8.02 19.16 0.00
N ARG A 150 -7.43 19.71 1.05
CA ARG A 150 -7.12 21.16 1.13
C ARG A 150 -6.18 21.62 0.03
N LEU A 151 -5.14 20.83 -0.28
CA LEU A 151 -4.24 21.13 -1.40
C LEU A 151 -4.96 21.08 -2.75
N ILE A 152 -5.83 20.10 -2.95
CA ILE A 152 -6.62 19.95 -4.18
C ILE A 152 -7.58 21.14 -4.33
N GLU A 153 -8.26 21.54 -3.27
CA GLU A 153 -9.15 22.71 -3.29
C GLU A 153 -8.41 23.98 -3.73
N LEU A 154 -7.22 24.24 -3.20
CA LEU A 154 -6.41 25.36 -3.61
C LEU A 154 -6.05 25.31 -5.09
N THR A 155 -5.66 24.15 -5.60
CA THR A 155 -5.31 23.98 -7.02
C THR A 155 -6.48 24.17 -7.97
N GLN A 156 -7.72 23.99 -7.50
CA GLN A 156 -8.94 24.14 -8.30
C GLN A 156 -9.54 25.56 -8.21
N ARG A 157 -9.38 26.22 -7.07
CA ARG A 157 -10.02 27.54 -6.81
C ARG A 157 -9.19 28.73 -7.26
N ILE A 158 -7.88 28.59 -7.31
CA ILE A 158 -6.96 29.70 -7.56
C ILE A 158 -6.36 29.56 -8.97
N ASP A 159 -6.32 30.68 -9.73
CA ASP A 159 -5.66 30.73 -11.02
C ASP A 159 -4.18 30.31 -10.90
N TYR A 160 -3.69 29.59 -11.90
CA TYR A 160 -2.34 29.02 -11.91
C TYR A 160 -1.23 30.04 -11.61
N ARG A 161 -1.34 31.26 -12.17
CA ARG A 161 -0.33 32.32 -11.97
C ARG A 161 -0.32 32.80 -10.51
N THR A 162 -1.48 33.02 -9.93
CA THR A 162 -1.64 33.44 -8.54
C THR A 162 -1.18 32.33 -7.60
N LEU A 163 -1.52 31.08 -7.90
CA LEU A 163 -1.11 29.92 -7.12
C LEU A 163 0.41 29.75 -7.06
N MET A 164 1.11 30.03 -8.18
CA MET A 164 2.58 29.96 -8.23
C MET A 164 3.25 31.15 -7.51
N ALA A 165 2.54 32.25 -7.28
CA ALA A 165 3.04 33.41 -6.59
C ALA A 165 2.80 33.41 -5.07
N THR A 166 1.90 32.54 -4.57
CA THR A 166 1.56 32.44 -3.15
C THR A 166 2.31 31.32 -2.47
N ASN A 167 2.52 31.45 -1.16
CA ASN A 167 3.13 30.41 -0.33
C ASN A 167 2.09 29.46 0.30
N ASP A 168 0.80 29.63 0.01
CA ASP A 168 -0.27 28.88 0.70
C ASP A 168 -0.19 27.38 0.47
N MET A 169 0.10 26.96 -0.76
CA MET A 169 0.31 25.56 -1.09
C MET A 169 1.49 24.97 -0.33
N TRP A 170 2.58 25.70 -0.28
CA TRP A 170 3.79 25.28 0.43
C TRP A 170 3.53 25.11 1.93
N LEU A 171 2.80 26.02 2.56
CA LEU A 171 2.49 25.93 3.99
C LEU A 171 1.70 24.66 4.33
N ILE A 172 0.64 24.34 3.57
CA ILE A 172 -0.15 23.13 3.80
C ILE A 172 0.68 21.87 3.51
N PHE A 173 1.49 21.92 2.45
CA PHE A 173 2.38 20.80 2.09
C PHE A 173 3.44 20.57 3.18
N ALA A 174 4.11 21.62 3.65
CA ALA A 174 5.11 21.53 4.72
C ALA A 174 4.49 21.03 6.05
N GLU A 175 3.28 21.46 6.38
CA GLU A 175 2.56 20.99 7.55
C GLU A 175 2.27 19.48 7.45
N ARG A 176 1.82 18.98 6.27
CA ARG A 176 1.61 17.56 6.02
C ARG A 176 2.88 16.72 6.19
N PHE A 177 4.03 17.27 5.85
CA PHE A 177 5.34 16.62 6.01
C PHE A 177 6.06 17.00 7.31
N SER A 178 5.38 17.65 8.26
CA SER A 178 5.95 17.92 9.57
C SER A 178 6.44 16.62 10.24
N PRO A 179 7.49 16.67 11.11
CA PRO A 179 8.07 15.48 11.72
C PRO A 179 7.05 14.62 12.47
N LYS A 180 6.02 15.25 13.06
CA LYS A 180 4.95 14.53 13.76
C LYS A 180 4.09 13.71 12.80
N LEU A 181 3.69 14.30 11.66
CA LEU A 181 2.79 13.66 10.70
C LEU A 181 3.52 12.68 9.78
N SER A 182 4.75 12.97 9.38
CA SER A 182 5.53 12.06 8.55
C SER A 182 5.87 10.76 9.28
N GLY A 183 6.18 10.80 10.57
CA GLY A 183 6.39 9.61 11.39
C GLY A 183 5.13 8.73 11.50
N ILE A 184 3.98 9.35 11.76
CA ILE A 184 2.70 8.63 11.80
C ILE A 184 2.34 8.05 10.42
N GLY A 185 2.59 8.80 9.33
CA GLY A 185 2.38 8.32 7.96
C GLY A 185 3.24 7.11 7.62
N PHE A 186 4.50 7.08 8.08
CA PHE A 186 5.38 5.92 7.90
C PHE A 186 4.83 4.68 8.63
N ILE A 187 4.31 4.83 9.84
CA ILE A 187 3.66 3.74 10.59
C ILE A 187 2.45 3.20 9.80
N SER A 188 1.65 4.09 9.20
CA SER A 188 0.52 3.70 8.36
C SER A 188 0.97 2.85 7.17
N ILE A 189 2.03 3.25 6.45
CA ILE A 189 2.59 2.48 5.34
C ILE A 189 3.03 1.09 5.82
N LEU A 190 3.74 0.98 6.94
CA LEU A 190 4.16 -0.30 7.51
C LEU A 190 2.97 -1.18 7.87
N ALA A 191 1.90 -0.60 8.44
CA ALA A 191 0.68 -1.33 8.75
C ALA A 191 0.04 -1.93 7.50
N HIS A 192 -0.04 -1.15 6.41
CA HIS A 192 -0.58 -1.64 5.14
C HIS A 192 0.32 -2.70 4.47
N PHE A 193 1.64 -2.57 4.56
CA PHE A 193 2.54 -3.67 4.16
C PHE A 193 2.27 -4.94 4.98
N THR A 194 2.05 -4.79 6.28
CA THR A 194 1.72 -5.94 7.14
C THR A 194 0.40 -6.59 6.72
N VAL A 195 -0.61 -5.80 6.33
CA VAL A 195 -1.86 -6.33 5.75
C VAL A 195 -1.58 -7.19 4.51
N LEU A 196 -0.74 -6.71 3.59
CA LEU A 196 -0.34 -7.48 2.39
C LEU A 196 0.36 -8.78 2.77
N LEU A 197 1.28 -8.75 3.74
CA LEU A 197 1.95 -9.96 4.23
C LEU A 197 0.97 -10.96 4.83
N TYR A 198 -0.02 -10.51 5.61
CA TYR A 198 -1.05 -11.39 6.16
C TYR A 198 -1.92 -12.04 5.07
N ILE A 199 -2.20 -11.32 3.99
CA ILE A 199 -2.95 -11.86 2.84
C ILE A 199 -2.14 -12.91 2.08
N ILE A 200 -0.83 -12.67 1.89
CA ILE A 200 0.05 -13.56 1.14
C ILE A 200 0.41 -14.81 1.96
N TRP A 201 0.86 -14.63 3.20
CA TRP A 201 1.41 -15.72 4.01
C TRP A 201 0.35 -16.48 4.82
N GLN A 202 -0.81 -15.89 5.04
CA GLN A 202 -1.92 -16.51 5.78
C GLN A 202 -1.50 -17.16 7.12
N PRO A 203 -0.78 -16.46 8.02
CA PRO A 203 -0.06 -17.08 9.14
C PRO A 203 -0.93 -17.77 10.18
N LEU A 204 -2.22 -17.48 10.24
CA LEU A 204 -3.17 -18.05 11.21
C LEU A 204 -4.16 -19.03 10.55
N LYS A 205 -3.78 -19.61 9.42
CA LYS A 205 -4.60 -20.61 8.74
C LYS A 205 -4.60 -21.90 9.55
N LYS A 206 -5.78 -22.37 9.96
CA LYS A 206 -5.93 -23.71 10.54
C LYS A 206 -5.71 -24.75 9.43
N ASN A 207 -4.72 -25.61 9.62
CA ASN A 207 -4.58 -26.82 8.81
C ASN A 207 -5.70 -27.79 9.27
N THR A 208 -6.79 -27.83 8.55
CA THR A 208 -7.85 -28.86 8.68
C THR A 208 -7.60 -29.97 7.71
#